data_9df3ac84b1d56f5ce65c2661c4054d97
#
_entry.id   9df3ac84b1d56f5ce65c2661c4054d97
#
_cell.length_a   1.000
_cell.length_b   1.000
_cell.length_c   1.000
_cell.angle_alpha   90.00
_cell.angle_beta   90.00
_cell.angle_gamma   90.00
#
_symmetry.space_group_name_H-M   'P 1'
#
loop_
_entity.id
_entity.type
_entity.pdbx_description
1 polymer ?
#
loop_
_entity_poly.entity_id
_entity_poly.type
_entity_poly.pdbx_seq_one_letter_code
_entity_poly.pdbx_strand_id
1 'polypeptide(L)'
;VACIDENDDPQALVNSDAQVVVDFTNPGVVMDNLRFCIANGIHAVVGTSGFTPDRIAELQQLLAAKPEVGVLIAPNFGIAAVLMMRFAAQAARYFDSAEIFELHHPNKLDAPSGTARRTAELSSQARSDAGCAPMPDATVEEVPGARGADIDGVRVHAARIMGMIAHQEVIFGGPGEVLTIRHDSMNRESFMPGVLLGVRRVQQHAGLTVG
;
A
#
# COMPACT_ATOMS: atom_id res chain seq x y z
N VAL A 1 -7.71 -24.66 -9.94
CA VAL A 1 -6.69 -23.69 -9.48
C VAL A 1 -5.33 -24.22 -9.91
N ALA A 2 -4.58 -23.47 -10.70
CA ALA A 2 -3.19 -23.74 -11.05
C ALA A 2 -2.26 -22.92 -10.15
N CYS A 3 -1.12 -23.49 -9.78
CA CYS A 3 -0.01 -22.81 -9.12
C CYS A 3 1.20 -22.98 -10.04
N ILE A 4 1.86 -21.88 -10.40
CA ILE A 4 3.07 -21.90 -11.22
C ILE A 4 4.21 -21.23 -10.48
N ASP A 5 5.42 -21.69 -10.73
CA ASP A 5 6.67 -21.19 -10.16
C ASP A 5 7.63 -20.78 -11.29
N GLU A 6 8.80 -20.26 -10.96
CA GLU A 6 9.80 -19.71 -11.91
C GLU A 6 10.23 -20.69 -13.03
N ASN A 7 10.11 -22.00 -12.80
CA ASN A 7 10.48 -23.04 -13.76
C ASN A 7 9.29 -23.59 -14.56
N ASP A 8 8.10 -23.13 -14.31
CA ASP A 8 6.89 -23.61 -14.98
C ASP A 8 6.59 -22.80 -16.25
N ASP A 9 5.94 -23.46 -17.22
CA ASP A 9 5.45 -22.78 -18.41
C ASP A 9 4.18 -21.98 -18.07
N PRO A 10 4.16 -20.64 -18.26
CA PRO A 10 2.97 -19.82 -18.07
C PRO A 10 1.75 -20.29 -18.87
N GLN A 11 1.94 -21.07 -19.95
CA GLN A 11 0.86 -21.66 -20.72
C GLN A 11 -0.04 -22.57 -19.89
N ALA A 12 0.44 -23.07 -18.75
CA ALA A 12 -0.35 -23.82 -17.79
C ALA A 12 -1.55 -23.02 -17.25
N LEU A 13 -1.43 -21.71 -17.12
CA LEU A 13 -2.55 -20.84 -16.73
C LEU A 13 -3.68 -20.84 -17.78
N VAL A 14 -3.32 -20.75 -19.04
CA VAL A 14 -4.28 -20.81 -20.16
C VAL A 14 -4.91 -22.20 -20.25
N ASN A 15 -4.12 -23.24 -20.13
CA ASN A 15 -4.58 -24.63 -20.19
C ASN A 15 -5.52 -25.00 -19.03
N SER A 16 -5.46 -24.25 -17.90
CA SER A 16 -6.34 -24.44 -16.74
C SER A 16 -7.57 -23.52 -16.74
N ASP A 17 -7.82 -22.79 -17.83
CA ASP A 17 -8.89 -21.79 -17.95
C ASP A 17 -8.86 -20.76 -16.81
N ALA A 18 -7.64 -20.32 -16.40
CA ALA A 18 -7.49 -19.35 -15.34
C ALA A 18 -8.12 -18.01 -15.73
N GLN A 19 -9.04 -17.53 -14.93
CA GLN A 19 -9.70 -16.22 -15.14
C GLN A 19 -8.97 -15.09 -14.43
N VAL A 20 -8.34 -15.38 -13.28
CA VAL A 20 -7.61 -14.41 -12.46
C VAL A 20 -6.32 -15.02 -11.97
N VAL A 21 -5.23 -14.28 -12.11
CA VAL A 21 -3.93 -14.62 -11.53
C VAL A 21 -3.68 -13.72 -10.33
N VAL A 22 -3.13 -14.29 -9.26
CA VAL A 22 -2.58 -13.56 -8.11
C VAL A 22 -1.06 -13.61 -8.20
N ASP A 23 -0.41 -12.45 -8.34
CA ASP A 23 1.04 -12.33 -8.47
C ASP A 23 1.66 -11.74 -7.21
N PHE A 24 2.47 -12.57 -6.52
CA PHE A 24 3.35 -12.19 -5.40
C PHE A 24 4.80 -12.58 -5.70
N THR A 25 5.24 -12.41 -6.93
CA THR A 25 6.60 -12.73 -7.37
C THR A 25 7.61 -11.66 -6.96
N ASN A 26 8.37 -11.13 -7.90
CA ASN A 26 9.36 -10.08 -7.65
C ASN A 26 9.36 -9.03 -8.78
N PRO A 27 9.98 -7.84 -8.55
CA PRO A 27 10.00 -6.76 -9.55
C PRO A 27 10.67 -7.10 -10.88
N GLY A 28 11.50 -8.15 -10.92
CA GLY A 28 12.22 -8.56 -12.13
C GLY A 28 11.34 -9.29 -13.14
N VAL A 29 10.30 -10.00 -12.69
CA VAL A 29 9.46 -10.86 -13.54
C VAL A 29 8.01 -10.42 -13.66
N VAL A 30 7.51 -9.60 -12.75
CA VAL A 30 6.10 -9.20 -12.68
C VAL A 30 5.58 -8.60 -13.98
N MET A 31 6.38 -7.83 -14.71
CA MET A 31 5.96 -7.22 -15.98
C MET A 31 5.76 -8.27 -17.07
N ASP A 32 6.62 -9.28 -17.14
CA ASP A 32 6.47 -10.38 -18.11
C ASP A 32 5.22 -11.21 -17.81
N ASN A 33 4.97 -11.48 -16.52
CA ASN A 33 3.76 -12.15 -16.07
C ASN A 33 2.50 -11.36 -16.48
N LEU A 34 2.50 -10.04 -16.27
CA LEU A 34 1.36 -9.18 -16.61
C LEU A 34 1.15 -9.07 -18.12
N ARG A 35 2.22 -8.96 -18.92
CA ARG A 35 2.13 -9.00 -20.38
C ARG A 35 1.47 -10.29 -20.85
N PHE A 36 1.89 -11.44 -20.29
CA PHE A 36 1.30 -12.73 -20.60
C PHE A 36 -0.17 -12.80 -20.21
N CYS A 37 -0.52 -12.42 -18.98
CA CYS A 37 -1.92 -12.43 -18.51
C CYS A 37 -2.81 -11.56 -19.38
N ILE A 38 -2.41 -10.31 -19.65
CA ILE A 38 -3.20 -9.36 -20.44
C ILE A 38 -3.39 -9.88 -21.87
N ALA A 39 -2.31 -10.40 -22.51
CA ALA A 39 -2.40 -10.95 -23.87
C ALA A 39 -3.40 -12.11 -23.98
N ASN A 40 -3.53 -12.91 -22.94
CA ASN A 40 -4.41 -14.08 -22.88
C ASN A 40 -5.79 -13.80 -22.25
N GLY A 41 -6.12 -12.54 -21.96
CA GLY A 41 -7.43 -12.18 -21.39
C GLY A 41 -7.60 -12.56 -19.92
N ILE A 42 -6.50 -12.78 -19.19
CA ILE A 42 -6.51 -13.17 -17.79
C ILE A 42 -6.37 -11.92 -16.92
N HIS A 43 -7.28 -11.71 -15.98
CA HIS A 43 -7.18 -10.62 -15.00
C HIS A 43 -6.05 -10.85 -14.00
N ALA A 44 -5.51 -9.79 -13.40
CA ALA A 44 -4.43 -9.93 -12.45
C ALA A 44 -4.66 -9.13 -11.15
N VAL A 45 -4.30 -9.75 -10.03
CA VAL A 45 -4.24 -9.13 -8.70
C VAL A 45 -2.78 -9.19 -8.22
N VAL A 46 -2.14 -8.06 -8.08
CA VAL A 46 -0.70 -7.94 -7.94
C VAL A 46 -0.31 -7.34 -6.59
N GLY A 47 0.46 -8.09 -5.81
CA GLY A 47 1.07 -7.64 -4.56
C GLY A 47 2.57 -7.39 -4.68
N THR A 48 3.15 -7.69 -5.83
CA THR A 48 4.55 -7.41 -6.14
C THR A 48 4.77 -5.91 -6.25
N SER A 49 5.90 -5.43 -5.75
CA SER A 49 6.32 -4.02 -5.81
C SER A 49 7.15 -3.70 -7.06
N GLY A 50 7.62 -2.45 -7.19
CA GLY A 50 8.56 -2.05 -8.24
C GLY A 50 7.92 -1.48 -9.50
N PHE A 51 6.70 -0.95 -9.39
CA PHE A 51 6.04 -0.25 -10.50
C PHE A 51 6.49 1.21 -10.57
N THR A 52 7.27 1.52 -11.61
CA THR A 52 7.66 2.88 -11.98
C THR A 52 6.57 3.54 -12.83
N PRO A 53 6.59 4.88 -13.00
CA PRO A 53 5.67 5.56 -13.93
C PRO A 53 5.68 4.96 -15.34
N ASP A 54 6.85 4.58 -15.86
CA ASP A 54 6.97 3.97 -17.19
C ASP A 54 6.29 2.60 -17.26
N ARG A 55 6.45 1.76 -16.24
CA ARG A 55 5.76 0.46 -16.15
C ARG A 55 4.25 0.63 -16.06
N ILE A 56 3.78 1.61 -15.31
CA ILE A 56 2.36 1.95 -15.23
C ILE A 56 1.83 2.41 -16.59
N ALA A 57 2.56 3.28 -17.31
CA ALA A 57 2.17 3.73 -18.63
C ALA A 57 2.13 2.57 -19.64
N GLU A 58 3.09 1.66 -19.60
CA GLU A 58 3.10 0.44 -20.41
C GLU A 58 1.84 -0.43 -20.16
N LEU A 59 1.51 -0.68 -18.90
CA LEU A 59 0.31 -1.46 -18.55
C LEU A 59 -0.97 -0.80 -19.04
N GLN A 60 -1.06 0.52 -18.96
CA GLN A 60 -2.22 1.27 -19.49
C GLN A 60 -2.35 1.09 -21.00
N GLN A 61 -1.23 1.09 -21.74
CA GLN A 61 -1.23 0.85 -23.19
C GLN A 61 -1.65 -0.58 -23.55
N LEU A 62 -1.12 -1.59 -22.81
CA LEU A 62 -1.50 -2.99 -23.03
C LEU A 62 -2.99 -3.21 -22.75
N LEU A 63 -3.52 -2.64 -21.69
CA LEU A 63 -4.92 -2.74 -21.30
C LEU A 63 -5.85 -1.96 -22.25
N ALA A 64 -5.38 -0.90 -22.89
CA ALA A 64 -6.15 -0.21 -23.93
C ALA A 64 -6.44 -1.13 -25.15
N ALA A 65 -5.56 -2.09 -25.44
CA ALA A 65 -5.75 -3.10 -26.48
C ALA A 65 -6.60 -4.30 -26.01
N LYS A 66 -6.84 -4.44 -24.70
CA LYS A 66 -7.59 -5.52 -24.04
C LYS A 66 -8.55 -4.92 -23.00
N PRO A 67 -9.54 -4.14 -23.42
CA PRO A 67 -10.36 -3.33 -22.53
C PRO A 67 -11.21 -4.14 -21.56
N GLU A 68 -11.38 -5.44 -21.78
CA GLU A 68 -12.10 -6.35 -20.89
C GLU A 68 -11.25 -6.82 -19.69
N VAL A 69 -9.92 -6.69 -19.75
CA VAL A 69 -9.02 -7.18 -18.72
C VAL A 69 -8.87 -6.14 -17.59
N GLY A 70 -9.02 -6.59 -16.35
CA GLY A 70 -8.72 -5.78 -15.16
C GLY A 70 -7.40 -6.19 -14.53
N VAL A 71 -6.59 -5.22 -14.14
CA VAL A 71 -5.37 -5.41 -13.35
C VAL A 71 -5.44 -4.53 -12.11
N LEU A 72 -5.35 -5.16 -10.93
CA LEU A 72 -5.25 -4.50 -9.64
C LEU A 72 -3.82 -4.60 -9.11
N ILE A 73 -3.14 -3.49 -8.96
CA ILE A 73 -1.86 -3.39 -8.25
C ILE A 73 -2.14 -2.82 -6.86
N ALA A 74 -2.02 -3.63 -5.82
CA ALA A 74 -2.26 -3.20 -4.46
C ALA A 74 -0.96 -3.19 -3.65
N PRO A 75 -0.49 -2.02 -3.19
CA PRO A 75 0.70 -1.91 -2.35
C PRO A 75 0.48 -2.50 -0.96
N ASN A 76 -0.78 -2.69 -0.57
CA ASN A 76 -1.16 -3.32 0.69
C ASN A 76 -2.52 -4.01 0.57
N PHE A 77 -2.58 -5.30 0.90
CA PHE A 77 -3.82 -6.09 0.94
C PHE A 77 -4.46 -6.15 2.34
N GLY A 78 -3.85 -5.55 3.35
CA GLY A 78 -4.45 -5.44 4.69
C GLY A 78 -5.64 -4.48 4.67
N ILE A 79 -6.87 -4.99 4.67
CA ILE A 79 -8.09 -4.15 4.63
C ILE A 79 -8.06 -3.12 5.76
N ALA A 80 -7.71 -3.54 6.98
CA ALA A 80 -7.65 -2.63 8.12
C ALA A 80 -6.54 -1.57 7.97
N ALA A 81 -5.40 -1.91 7.36
CA ALA A 81 -4.35 -0.93 7.05
C ALA A 81 -4.83 0.12 6.04
N VAL A 82 -5.54 -0.31 4.99
CA VAL A 82 -6.12 0.60 3.99
C VAL A 82 -7.19 1.50 4.62
N LEU A 83 -8.06 0.95 5.47
CA LEU A 83 -9.05 1.75 6.20
C LEU A 83 -8.39 2.75 7.15
N MET A 84 -7.36 2.34 7.89
CA MET A 84 -6.58 3.23 8.76
C MET A 84 -6.02 4.42 7.96
N MET A 85 -5.37 4.19 6.81
CA MET A 85 -4.84 5.25 5.94
C MET A 85 -5.94 6.22 5.49
N ARG A 86 -7.10 5.69 5.07
CA ARG A 86 -8.24 6.51 4.65
C ARG A 86 -8.85 7.31 5.79
N PHE A 87 -9.03 6.71 6.95
CA PHE A 87 -9.56 7.40 8.13
C PHE A 87 -8.58 8.44 8.66
N ALA A 88 -7.28 8.15 8.62
CA ALA A 88 -6.24 9.13 8.96
C ALA A 88 -6.30 10.36 8.04
N ALA A 89 -6.39 10.16 6.72
CA ALA A 89 -6.55 11.27 5.78
C ALA A 89 -7.84 12.08 6.02
N GLN A 90 -8.95 11.41 6.36
CA GLN A 90 -10.19 12.11 6.70
C GLN A 90 -10.08 12.92 7.99
N ALA A 91 -9.44 12.37 9.03
CA ALA A 91 -9.26 13.04 10.32
C ALA A 91 -8.28 14.22 10.22
N ALA A 92 -7.21 14.09 9.44
CA ALA A 92 -6.08 15.04 9.39
C ALA A 92 -6.48 16.49 9.18
N ARG A 93 -7.59 16.77 8.48
CA ARG A 93 -8.10 18.12 8.20
C ARG A 93 -8.75 18.83 9.39
N TYR A 94 -9.04 18.11 10.46
CA TYR A 94 -9.78 18.63 11.62
C TYR A 94 -8.91 18.81 12.86
N PHE A 95 -7.65 18.36 12.82
CA PHE A 95 -6.73 18.43 13.95
C PHE A 95 -5.53 19.32 13.65
N ASP A 96 -4.99 19.97 14.69
CA ASP A 96 -3.87 20.89 14.56
C ASP A 96 -2.54 20.15 14.31
N SER A 97 -2.40 18.94 14.83
CA SER A 97 -1.19 18.13 14.71
C SER A 97 -1.50 16.66 14.46
N ALA A 98 -0.54 15.97 13.83
CA ALA A 98 -0.55 14.53 13.65
C ALA A 98 0.86 13.96 13.66
N GLU A 99 1.06 12.83 14.34
CA GLU A 99 2.31 12.05 14.27
C GLU A 99 1.97 10.57 14.05
N ILE A 100 2.88 9.86 13.38
CA ILE A 100 2.72 8.45 13.04
C ILE A 100 3.81 7.63 13.72
N PHE A 101 3.43 6.55 14.38
CA PHE A 101 4.33 5.57 15.00
C PHE A 101 4.14 4.22 14.31
N GLU A 102 5.20 3.68 13.74
CA GLU A 102 5.18 2.35 13.13
C GLU A 102 6.15 1.41 13.83
N LEU A 103 5.71 0.16 14.06
CA LEU A 103 6.50 -0.83 14.77
C LEU A 103 6.55 -2.12 13.94
N HIS A 104 7.75 -2.59 13.65
CA HIS A 104 7.99 -3.82 12.89
C HIS A 104 9.07 -4.67 13.52
N HIS A 105 9.20 -5.89 13.03
CA HIS A 105 10.29 -6.80 13.37
C HIS A 105 11.65 -6.23 12.91
N PRO A 106 12.77 -6.61 13.55
CA PRO A 106 14.10 -6.06 13.25
C PRO A 106 14.60 -6.33 11.81
N ASN A 107 14.06 -7.35 11.14
CA ASN A 107 14.47 -7.72 9.78
C ASN A 107 13.78 -6.89 8.67
N LYS A 108 12.99 -5.87 9.02
CA LYS A 108 12.40 -4.96 8.03
C LYS A 108 13.47 -3.98 7.53
N LEU A 109 13.68 -3.96 6.20
CA LEU A 109 14.79 -3.25 5.57
C LEU A 109 14.54 -1.74 5.42
N ASP A 110 13.29 -1.35 5.16
CA ASP A 110 12.90 0.07 4.98
C ASP A 110 12.44 0.70 6.30
N ALA A 111 12.77 1.97 6.50
CA ALA A 111 12.27 2.82 7.58
C ALA A 111 12.15 4.27 7.06
N PRO A 112 11.00 4.92 7.23
CA PRO A 112 9.75 4.32 7.69
C PRO A 112 9.16 3.34 6.66
N SER A 113 8.19 2.53 7.13
CA SER A 113 7.50 1.56 6.27
C SER A 113 6.74 2.27 5.13
N GLY A 114 6.54 1.56 3.99
CA GLY A 114 5.76 2.11 2.89
C GLY A 114 4.34 2.52 3.29
N THR A 115 3.69 1.77 4.19
CA THR A 115 2.36 2.13 4.72
C THR A 115 2.40 3.42 5.54
N ALA A 116 3.40 3.59 6.41
CA ALA A 116 3.53 4.80 7.22
C ALA A 116 3.84 6.03 6.36
N ARG A 117 4.75 5.88 5.39
CA ARG A 117 5.03 6.92 4.39
C ARG A 117 3.76 7.33 3.66
N ARG A 118 3.00 6.35 3.13
CA ARG A 118 1.77 6.63 2.40
C ARG A 118 0.69 7.28 3.27
N THR A 119 0.59 6.88 4.54
CA THR A 119 -0.33 7.53 5.50
C THR A 119 0.03 8.99 5.72
N ALA A 120 1.33 9.31 5.87
CA ALA A 120 1.81 10.68 6.03
C ALA A 120 1.50 11.53 4.79
N GLU A 121 1.82 11.04 3.59
CA GLU A 121 1.52 11.72 2.32
C GLU A 121 0.02 12.03 2.17
N LEU A 122 -0.86 11.04 2.42
CA LEU A 122 -2.30 11.22 2.33
C LEU A 122 -2.83 12.21 3.37
N SER A 123 -2.29 12.16 4.59
CA SER A 123 -2.67 13.09 5.67
C SER A 123 -2.21 14.52 5.36
N SER A 124 -0.98 14.68 4.87
CA SER A 124 -0.44 15.97 4.43
C SER A 124 -1.26 16.57 3.28
N GLN A 125 -1.57 15.78 2.26
CA GLN A 125 -2.39 16.22 1.14
C GLN A 125 -3.78 16.67 1.61
N ALA A 126 -4.43 15.88 2.49
CA ALA A 126 -5.76 16.23 3.01
C ALA A 126 -5.75 17.52 3.82
N ARG A 127 -4.67 17.81 4.56
CA ARG A 127 -4.47 19.07 5.28
C ARG A 127 -4.25 20.24 4.32
N SER A 128 -3.42 20.04 3.30
CA SER A 128 -3.16 21.04 2.25
C SER A 128 -4.45 21.42 1.51
N ASP A 129 -5.24 20.42 1.10
CA ASP A 129 -6.53 20.63 0.42
C ASP A 129 -7.55 21.36 1.28
N ALA A 130 -7.47 21.20 2.61
CA ALA A 130 -8.32 21.90 3.57
C ALA A 130 -7.78 23.28 3.99
N GLY A 131 -6.61 23.70 3.52
CA GLY A 131 -5.98 24.97 3.88
C GLY A 131 -5.51 25.03 5.34
N CYS A 132 -5.18 23.88 5.94
CA CYS A 132 -4.68 23.84 7.32
C CYS A 132 -3.32 24.53 7.45
N ALA A 133 -3.10 25.16 8.59
CA ALA A 133 -1.79 25.71 8.95
C ALA A 133 -0.75 24.58 9.14
N PRO A 134 0.56 24.90 9.04
CA PRO A 134 1.61 23.96 9.44
C PRO A 134 1.40 23.48 10.88
N MET A 135 1.79 22.22 11.14
CA MET A 135 1.70 21.64 12.48
C MET A 135 2.64 22.38 13.46
N PRO A 136 2.19 22.70 14.68
CA PRO A 136 3.04 23.38 15.64
C PRO A 136 4.16 22.45 16.13
N ASP A 137 5.40 22.93 16.07
CA ASP A 137 6.58 22.29 16.65
C ASP A 137 7.53 23.37 17.15
N ALA A 138 7.74 23.43 18.46
CA ALA A 138 8.62 24.42 19.11
C ALA A 138 10.00 23.82 19.42
N THR A 139 10.34 22.67 18.88
CA THR A 139 11.62 22.01 19.13
C THR A 139 12.77 22.83 18.54
N VAL A 140 13.70 23.29 19.39
CA VAL A 140 14.89 24.07 19.00
C VAL A 140 16.20 23.30 19.28
N GLU A 141 16.18 22.34 20.20
CA GLU A 141 17.32 21.46 20.49
C GLU A 141 16.90 20.01 20.24
N GLU A 142 17.61 19.33 19.36
CA GLU A 142 17.26 17.98 18.95
C GLU A 142 18.50 17.09 18.87
N VAL A 143 18.44 15.92 19.50
CA VAL A 143 19.33 14.81 19.15
C VAL A 143 18.92 14.29 17.77
N PRO A 144 19.82 14.20 16.79
CA PRO A 144 19.48 13.80 15.43
C PRO A 144 18.61 12.54 15.38
N GLY A 145 17.43 12.67 14.74
CA GLY A 145 16.44 11.61 14.61
C GLY A 145 15.42 11.47 15.75
N ALA A 146 15.53 12.26 16.82
CA ALA A 146 14.60 12.19 17.96
C ALA A 146 13.15 12.53 17.55
N ARG A 147 12.99 13.42 16.57
CA ARG A 147 11.68 13.82 16.01
C ARG A 147 11.24 12.95 14.82
N GLY A 148 11.89 11.80 14.59
CA GLY A 148 11.57 10.90 13.48
C GLY A 148 11.90 11.49 12.11
N ALA A 149 11.29 10.91 11.06
CA ALA A 149 11.39 11.42 9.70
C ALA A 149 10.28 12.42 9.41
N ASP A 150 10.60 13.53 8.74
CA ASP A 150 9.59 14.44 8.20
C ASP A 150 9.16 13.96 6.82
N ILE A 151 7.85 13.74 6.65
CA ILE A 151 7.26 13.41 5.36
C ILE A 151 6.15 14.43 5.09
N ASP A 152 6.46 15.40 4.25
CA ASP A 152 5.56 16.48 3.86
C ASP A 152 4.92 17.19 5.08
N GLY A 153 5.70 17.41 6.16
CA GLY A 153 5.26 18.05 7.38
C GLY A 153 4.60 17.13 8.41
N VAL A 154 4.47 15.83 8.14
CA VAL A 154 4.01 14.82 9.11
C VAL A 154 5.20 14.05 9.66
N ARG A 155 5.36 14.00 10.99
CA ARG A 155 6.42 13.25 11.64
C ARG A 155 6.10 11.76 11.71
N VAL A 156 7.06 10.92 11.31
CA VAL A 156 6.93 9.46 11.30
C VAL A 156 8.06 8.83 12.10
N HIS A 157 7.70 8.07 13.12
CA HIS A 157 8.60 7.37 14.02
C HIS A 157 8.60 5.88 13.73
N ALA A 158 9.78 5.28 13.57
CA ALA A 158 9.94 3.88 13.21
C ALA A 158 10.63 3.08 14.31
N ALA A 159 9.94 2.12 14.92
CA ALA A 159 10.51 1.19 15.89
C ALA A 159 10.76 -0.19 15.26
N ARG A 160 11.87 -0.83 15.64
CA ARG A 160 12.26 -2.19 15.24
C ARG A 160 12.45 -3.03 16.49
N ILE A 161 11.45 -3.91 16.79
CA ILE A 161 11.36 -4.60 18.08
C ILE A 161 11.07 -6.09 17.82
N MET A 162 11.79 -6.97 18.53
CA MET A 162 11.51 -8.41 18.49
C MET A 162 10.07 -8.68 18.94
N GLY A 163 9.37 -9.58 18.22
CA GLY A 163 7.98 -9.93 18.50
C GLY A 163 6.94 -9.06 17.80
N MET A 164 7.32 -7.88 17.29
CA MET A 164 6.43 -7.07 16.45
C MET A 164 6.38 -7.63 15.03
N ILE A 165 5.21 -7.54 14.41
CA ILE A 165 4.99 -7.95 13.01
C ILE A 165 4.87 -6.72 12.13
N ALA A 166 3.69 -6.06 12.14
CA ALA A 166 3.44 -4.82 11.40
C ALA A 166 2.32 -4.04 12.11
N HIS A 167 2.69 -2.95 12.74
CA HIS A 167 1.80 -2.13 13.54
C HIS A 167 1.98 -0.66 13.15
N GLN A 168 0.88 0.08 13.17
CA GLN A 168 0.92 1.52 12.94
C GLN A 168 -0.16 2.22 13.78
N GLU A 169 0.24 3.34 14.37
CA GLU A 169 -0.63 4.22 15.12
C GLU A 169 -0.49 5.64 14.57
N VAL A 170 -1.62 6.29 14.34
CA VAL A 170 -1.69 7.71 13.93
C VAL A 170 -2.37 8.46 15.06
N ILE A 171 -1.66 9.41 15.65
CA ILE A 171 -2.14 10.22 16.75
C ILE A 171 -2.39 11.63 16.25
N PHE A 172 -3.61 12.10 16.40
CA PHE A 172 -4.04 13.45 16.08
C PHE A 172 -4.30 14.23 17.36
N GLY A 173 -3.83 15.47 17.42
CA GLY A 173 -4.00 16.37 18.55
C GLY A 173 -4.70 17.66 18.17
N GLY A 174 -5.67 18.05 18.99
CA GLY A 174 -6.38 19.33 18.93
C GLY A 174 -6.58 19.92 20.32
N PRO A 175 -7.21 21.11 20.45
CA PRO A 175 -7.43 21.74 21.74
C PRO A 175 -8.30 20.88 22.67
N GLY A 176 -7.67 20.28 23.67
CA GLY A 176 -8.36 19.50 24.71
C GLY A 176 -8.72 18.07 24.32
N GLU A 177 -8.32 17.58 23.14
CA GLU A 177 -8.63 16.21 22.72
C GLU A 177 -7.49 15.57 21.91
N VAL A 178 -7.48 14.24 21.90
CA VAL A 178 -6.59 13.40 21.09
C VAL A 178 -7.43 12.31 20.42
N LEU A 179 -7.23 12.10 19.14
CA LEU A 179 -7.74 10.93 18.41
C LEU A 179 -6.60 10.02 18.04
N THR A 180 -6.71 8.73 18.37
CA THR A 180 -5.75 7.71 17.94
C THR A 180 -6.44 6.71 17.01
N ILE A 181 -5.83 6.46 15.86
CA ILE A 181 -6.23 5.41 14.93
C ILE A 181 -5.10 4.39 14.86
N ARG A 182 -5.38 3.15 15.25
CA ARG A 182 -4.37 2.08 15.31
C ARG A 182 -4.77 0.87 14.48
N HIS A 183 -3.78 0.28 13.83
CA HIS A 183 -3.86 -0.98 13.12
C HIS A 183 -2.71 -1.90 13.56
N ASP A 184 -3.06 -3.13 13.87
CA ASP A 184 -2.13 -4.20 14.26
C ASP A 184 -2.33 -5.40 13.33
N SER A 185 -1.31 -5.77 12.56
CA SER A 185 -1.24 -7.02 11.82
C SER A 185 -0.46 -8.05 12.63
N MET A 186 -1.12 -9.10 13.05
CA MET A 186 -0.57 -10.11 13.94
C MET A 186 0.10 -11.26 13.19
N ASN A 187 -0.24 -11.46 11.91
CA ASN A 187 0.37 -12.44 11.02
C ASN A 187 0.06 -12.10 9.55
N ARG A 188 0.68 -12.84 8.61
CA ARG A 188 0.48 -12.63 7.17
C ARG A 188 -0.91 -13.02 6.64
N GLU A 189 -1.67 -13.79 7.39
CA GLU A 189 -3.05 -14.15 7.02
C GLU A 189 -3.95 -12.93 6.94
N SER A 190 -3.61 -11.85 7.64
CA SER A 190 -4.31 -10.56 7.60
C SER A 190 -4.42 -9.95 6.19
N PHE A 191 -3.56 -10.36 5.24
CA PHE A 191 -3.63 -9.92 3.85
C PHE A 191 -4.64 -10.73 3.01
N MET A 192 -4.94 -11.96 3.39
CA MET A 192 -5.75 -12.88 2.57
C MET A 192 -7.17 -12.38 2.31
N PRO A 193 -7.90 -11.77 3.26
CA PRO A 193 -9.21 -11.19 2.97
C PRO A 193 -9.17 -10.12 1.87
N GLY A 194 -8.14 -9.27 1.85
CA GLY A 194 -7.94 -8.27 0.81
C GLY A 194 -7.59 -8.86 -0.55
N VAL A 195 -6.72 -9.88 -0.58
CA VAL A 195 -6.41 -10.63 -1.81
C VAL A 195 -7.68 -11.24 -2.39
N LEU A 196 -8.47 -11.93 -1.57
CA LEU A 196 -9.74 -12.54 -2.00
C LEU A 196 -10.76 -11.49 -2.47
N LEU A 197 -10.81 -10.32 -1.83
CA LEU A 197 -11.62 -9.20 -2.29
C LEU A 197 -11.17 -8.73 -3.68
N GLY A 198 -9.86 -8.57 -3.87
CA GLY A 198 -9.27 -8.22 -5.17
C GLY A 198 -9.66 -9.23 -6.25
N VAL A 199 -9.46 -10.52 -6.00
CA VAL A 199 -9.81 -11.61 -6.93
C VAL A 199 -11.29 -11.58 -7.33
N ARG A 200 -12.18 -11.37 -6.36
CA ARG A 200 -13.64 -11.32 -6.61
C ARG A 200 -14.10 -10.09 -7.36
N ARG A 201 -13.31 -9.01 -7.34
CA ARG A 201 -13.72 -7.71 -7.85
C ARG A 201 -12.97 -7.29 -9.12
N VAL A 202 -11.76 -7.78 -9.36
CA VAL A 202 -10.93 -7.33 -10.49
C VAL A 202 -11.62 -7.49 -11.84
N GLN A 203 -12.45 -8.52 -12.01
CA GLN A 203 -13.23 -8.75 -13.22
C GLN A 203 -14.32 -7.68 -13.47
N GLN A 204 -14.73 -6.97 -12.42
CA GLN A 204 -15.76 -5.92 -12.49
C GLN A 204 -15.14 -4.53 -12.75
N HIS A 205 -13.82 -4.44 -12.76
CA HIS A 205 -13.06 -3.21 -12.92
C HIS A 205 -12.04 -3.38 -14.04
N ALA A 206 -12.50 -3.20 -15.26
CA ALA A 206 -11.63 -3.26 -16.44
C ALA A 206 -10.59 -2.15 -16.42
N GLY A 207 -9.41 -2.42 -16.99
CA GLY A 207 -8.28 -1.50 -17.00
C GLY A 207 -7.40 -1.62 -15.76
N LEU A 208 -6.57 -0.60 -15.52
CA LEU A 208 -5.59 -0.58 -14.43
C LEU A 208 -6.15 0.14 -13.20
N THR A 209 -6.15 -0.55 -12.07
CA THR A 209 -6.41 0.04 -10.74
C THR A 209 -5.12 -0.03 -9.92
N VAL A 210 -4.70 1.09 -9.32
CA VAL A 210 -3.53 1.18 -8.44
C VAL A 210 -3.97 1.74 -7.09
N GLY A 211 -3.78 0.96 -5.99
CA GLY A 211 -4.10 1.40 -4.62
C GLY A 211 -5.24 0.65 -3.96
#